data_2c1359cc6d97430f1ac522dac2c3d2cc
#
_entry.id   2c1359cc6d97430f1ac522dac2c3d2cc
#
_cell.length_a   1.000
_cell.length_b   1.000
_cell.length_c   1.000
_cell.angle_alpha   90.00
_cell.angle_beta   90.00
_cell.angle_gamma   90.00
#
_symmetry.space_group_name_H-M   'P 1'
#
loop_
_entity.id
_entity.type
_entity.pdbx_description
1 polymer ?
#
loop_
_entity_poly.entity_id
_entity_poly.type
_entity_poly.pdbx_seq_one_letter_code
_entity_poly.pdbx_strand_id
1 'polypeptide(L)'
;MRYPSFLMFLLALATALTAGSQDVVVNVNLRAIALSVEDESGRPLIDLTPDNFVVFENGQIKPVAHLSLETQPVALGLVVDRSISIAPVKNKIDRAVMHAIDAARDDDVLFLMTFAGMGKLNVTLTTKHQNIREAIPKLKLGVGSRVYDVIFDSVQYLSTSSAEHKVLLVFTDGADHYSAHTLEEVQAVATSQRIPIYMLGYVGDDSRTWSESGRSQIRDGFEQLARMTGGRAFFSEHDEDSSEVVLQILQRWRYEYRIEFYSSSARAKSTDPQVMLRGPRAPRVIIRSRLPIS
;
A
#
# COMPACT_ATOMS: atom_id res chain seq x y z
N MET A 1 57.69 -87.48 -32.73
CA MET A 1 56.41 -87.16 -33.37
C MET A 1 55.78 -86.00 -32.70
N ARG A 2 55.62 -84.87 -33.37
CA ARG A 2 55.29 -83.56 -32.89
C ARG A 2 53.84 -83.34 -32.84
N TYR A 3 53.29 -82.86 -31.72
CA TYR A 3 51.96 -82.29 -31.65
C TYR A 3 52.05 -80.73 -31.50
N PRO A 4 51.33 -79.96 -32.27
CA PRO A 4 51.32 -78.50 -32.07
C PRO A 4 50.23 -78.14 -31.07
N SER A 5 50.58 -77.30 -30.18
CA SER A 5 49.73 -76.67 -29.17
C SER A 5 48.72 -75.70 -29.80
N PHE A 6 47.46 -75.94 -29.53
CA PHE A 6 46.40 -75.00 -29.89
C PHE A 6 46.23 -73.97 -28.78
N LEU A 7 46.66 -72.76 -29.03
CA LEU A 7 46.51 -71.62 -28.10
C LEU A 7 45.17 -70.95 -28.36
N MET A 8 44.25 -71.17 -27.48
CA MET A 8 42.90 -70.58 -27.58
C MET A 8 42.94 -69.21 -26.92
N PHE A 9 42.87 -68.12 -27.72
CA PHE A 9 42.79 -66.76 -27.27
C PHE A 9 41.34 -66.47 -26.84
N LEU A 10 41.10 -66.34 -25.54
CA LEU A 10 39.84 -65.86 -25.00
C LEU A 10 39.89 -64.30 -24.99
N LEU A 11 39.18 -63.70 -25.96
CA LEU A 11 39.01 -62.27 -26.05
C LEU A 11 37.85 -61.87 -25.10
N ALA A 12 38.15 -61.44 -23.89
CA ALA A 12 37.17 -60.92 -22.98
C ALA A 12 36.75 -59.50 -23.43
N LEU A 13 35.54 -59.38 -23.99
CA LEU A 13 34.94 -58.12 -24.38
C LEU A 13 34.41 -57.43 -23.09
N ALA A 14 35.23 -56.55 -22.51
CA ALA A 14 34.80 -55.69 -21.40
C ALA A 14 33.95 -54.55 -21.99
N THR A 15 32.63 -54.73 -21.98
CA THR A 15 31.70 -53.62 -22.19
C THR A 15 31.66 -52.71 -20.97
N ALA A 16 32.41 -51.63 -21.04
CA ALA A 16 32.30 -50.54 -20.07
C ALA A 16 30.92 -49.88 -20.23
N LEU A 17 29.99 -50.16 -19.34
CA LEU A 17 28.80 -49.34 -19.16
C LEU A 17 29.24 -47.96 -18.62
N THR A 18 29.41 -47.02 -19.52
CA THR A 18 29.48 -45.61 -19.13
C THR A 18 28.05 -45.22 -18.72
N ALA A 19 27.77 -45.28 -17.43
CA ALA A 19 26.60 -44.61 -16.85
C ALA A 19 26.82 -43.10 -17.09
N GLY A 20 26.24 -42.58 -18.15
CA GLY A 20 26.17 -41.15 -18.36
C GLY A 20 25.32 -40.57 -17.24
N SER A 21 25.95 -39.86 -16.33
CA SER A 21 25.24 -38.96 -15.40
C SER A 21 24.53 -37.93 -16.29
N GLN A 22 23.21 -38.09 -16.47
CA GLN A 22 22.40 -37.01 -17.00
C GLN A 22 22.36 -35.95 -15.92
N ASP A 23 23.12 -34.89 -16.11
CA ASP A 23 22.93 -33.67 -15.32
C ASP A 23 21.51 -33.17 -15.58
N VAL A 24 20.60 -33.46 -14.66
CA VAL A 24 19.26 -32.89 -14.68
C VAL A 24 19.43 -31.42 -14.31
N VAL A 25 19.54 -30.56 -15.32
CA VAL A 25 19.49 -29.12 -15.14
C VAL A 25 18.05 -28.78 -14.75
N VAL A 26 17.79 -28.76 -13.45
CA VAL A 26 16.54 -28.23 -12.93
C VAL A 26 16.60 -26.72 -13.05
N ASN A 27 15.98 -26.16 -14.07
CA ASN A 27 15.76 -24.71 -14.17
C ASN A 27 14.78 -24.30 -13.07
N VAL A 28 15.33 -23.87 -11.94
CA VAL A 28 14.55 -23.45 -10.78
C VAL A 28 14.35 -21.95 -10.90
N ASN A 29 13.14 -21.53 -11.31
CA ASN A 29 12.77 -20.13 -11.37
C ASN A 29 12.30 -19.68 -9.99
N LEU A 30 13.13 -18.91 -9.27
CA LEU A 30 12.71 -18.25 -8.05
C LEU A 30 11.77 -17.09 -8.43
N ARG A 31 10.56 -17.10 -7.87
CA ARG A 31 9.57 -16.02 -8.02
C ARG A 31 9.31 -15.39 -6.67
N ALA A 32 9.04 -14.09 -6.67
CA ALA A 32 8.67 -13.34 -5.47
C ALA A 32 7.27 -12.75 -5.61
N ILE A 33 6.53 -12.73 -4.50
CA ILE A 33 5.25 -12.06 -4.34
C ILE A 33 5.42 -11.07 -3.20
N ALA A 34 5.05 -9.81 -3.44
CA ALA A 34 4.93 -8.80 -2.42
C ALA A 34 3.47 -8.68 -1.96
N LEU A 35 3.23 -8.66 -0.66
CA LEU A 35 1.89 -8.54 -0.09
C LEU A 35 1.90 -7.95 1.31
N SER A 36 0.85 -7.23 1.67
CA SER A 36 0.57 -6.83 3.04
C SER A 36 -0.54 -7.69 3.63
N VAL A 37 -0.47 -7.93 4.94
CA VAL A 37 -1.49 -8.66 5.69
C VAL A 37 -2.00 -7.77 6.80
N GLU A 38 -3.31 -7.60 6.89
CA GLU A 38 -3.95 -6.77 7.90
C GLU A 38 -5.11 -7.51 8.58
N ASP A 39 -5.40 -7.14 9.82
CA ASP A 39 -6.60 -7.60 10.51
C ASP A 39 -7.86 -6.85 10.02
N GLU A 40 -9.04 -7.21 10.51
CA GLU A 40 -10.32 -6.58 10.16
C GLU A 40 -10.36 -5.07 10.48
N SER A 41 -9.56 -4.63 11.45
CA SER A 41 -9.44 -3.21 11.80
C SER A 41 -8.47 -2.44 10.87
N GLY A 42 -7.75 -3.15 10.00
CA GLY A 42 -6.76 -2.59 9.08
C GLY A 42 -5.38 -2.40 9.70
N ARG A 43 -5.10 -3.05 10.85
CA ARG A 43 -3.75 -3.07 11.45
C ARG A 43 -2.89 -4.12 10.76
N PRO A 44 -1.65 -3.78 10.37
CA PRO A 44 -0.76 -4.74 9.75
C PRO A 44 -0.38 -5.83 10.74
N LEU A 45 -0.39 -7.08 10.27
CA LEU A 45 0.17 -8.22 10.99
C LEU A 45 1.62 -8.39 10.53
N ILE A 46 2.57 -8.14 11.44
CA ILE A 46 4.01 -8.12 11.13
C ILE A 46 4.78 -9.28 11.79
N ASP A 47 4.08 -10.19 12.44
CA ASP A 47 4.63 -11.31 13.20
C ASP A 47 4.39 -12.69 12.55
N LEU A 48 4.07 -12.70 11.25
CA LEU A 48 3.80 -13.93 10.51
C LEU A 48 5.09 -14.64 10.11
N THR A 49 5.05 -15.96 10.13
CA THR A 49 6.16 -16.85 9.76
C THR A 49 5.85 -17.59 8.45
N PRO A 50 6.83 -18.25 7.80
CA PRO A 50 6.58 -19.03 6.57
C PRO A 50 5.45 -20.04 6.71
N ASP A 51 5.26 -20.64 7.89
CA ASP A 51 4.21 -21.65 8.16
C ASP A 51 2.79 -21.07 8.09
N ASN A 52 2.66 -19.74 8.20
CA ASN A 52 1.38 -19.07 8.08
C ASN A 52 0.93 -18.91 6.62
N PHE A 53 1.83 -19.08 5.63
CA PHE A 53 1.51 -18.83 4.24
C PHE A 53 1.39 -20.12 3.43
N VAL A 54 0.44 -20.12 2.50
CA VAL A 54 0.30 -21.15 1.45
C VAL A 54 0.30 -20.44 0.11
N VAL A 55 1.28 -20.78 -0.71
CA VAL A 55 1.37 -20.29 -2.08
C VAL A 55 0.80 -21.33 -3.03
N PHE A 56 -0.09 -20.91 -3.93
CA PHE A 56 -0.62 -21.76 -5.01
C PHE A 56 -0.16 -21.20 -6.35
N GLU A 57 0.36 -22.06 -7.19
CA GLU A 57 0.68 -21.74 -8.57
C GLU A 57 0.12 -22.85 -9.47
N ASN A 58 -0.74 -22.49 -10.44
CA ASN A 58 -1.40 -23.46 -11.34
C ASN A 58 -2.13 -24.60 -10.59
N GLY A 59 -2.77 -24.28 -9.46
CA GLY A 59 -3.48 -25.25 -8.63
C GLY A 59 -2.60 -26.17 -7.77
N GLN A 60 -1.27 -25.97 -7.78
CA GLN A 60 -0.32 -26.72 -6.95
C GLN A 60 0.20 -25.86 -5.81
N ILE A 61 0.32 -26.48 -4.64
CA ILE A 61 0.96 -25.84 -3.48
C ILE A 61 2.47 -25.76 -3.72
N LYS A 62 3.02 -24.57 -3.53
CA LYS A 62 4.47 -24.31 -3.56
C LYS A 62 4.95 -23.99 -2.15
N PRO A 63 6.01 -24.67 -1.69
CA PRO A 63 6.61 -24.32 -0.40
C PRO A 63 7.20 -22.91 -0.47
N VAL A 64 7.05 -22.15 0.63
CA VAL A 64 7.74 -20.87 0.82
C VAL A 64 9.23 -21.16 1.00
N ALA A 65 10.04 -20.67 0.08
CA ALA A 65 11.50 -20.84 0.13
C ALA A 65 12.14 -19.80 1.05
N HIS A 66 11.65 -18.56 0.99
CA HIS A 66 12.09 -17.47 1.84
C HIS A 66 10.93 -16.52 2.14
N LEU A 67 10.90 -15.98 3.35
CA LEU A 67 9.98 -14.93 3.79
C LEU A 67 10.78 -13.81 4.41
N SER A 68 10.59 -12.59 3.95
CA SER A 68 11.09 -11.39 4.61
C SER A 68 9.94 -10.42 4.87
N LEU A 69 10.04 -9.67 5.96
CA LEU A 69 9.23 -8.50 6.21
C LEU A 69 10.06 -7.28 5.82
N GLU A 70 9.64 -6.62 4.77
CA GLU A 70 10.32 -5.45 4.23
C GLU A 70 9.64 -4.17 4.70
N THR A 71 10.42 -3.10 4.83
CA THR A 71 9.90 -1.77 5.13
C THR A 71 10.29 -0.82 4.02
N GLN A 72 9.28 -0.19 3.42
CA GLN A 72 9.48 0.73 2.30
C GLN A 72 9.22 2.17 2.73
N PRO A 73 9.96 3.15 2.18
CA PRO A 73 9.62 4.56 2.33
C PRO A 73 8.26 4.86 1.70
N VAL A 74 7.52 5.77 2.33
CA VAL A 74 6.19 6.18 1.86
C VAL A 74 6.27 7.63 1.36
N ALA A 75 5.67 7.90 0.20
CA ALA A 75 5.36 9.27 -0.19
C ALA A 75 3.97 9.65 0.32
N LEU A 76 3.91 10.63 1.21
CA LEU A 76 2.71 11.04 1.91
C LEU A 76 2.27 12.43 1.47
N GLY A 77 1.08 12.53 0.90
CA GLY A 77 0.43 13.81 0.65
C GLY A 77 -0.44 14.22 1.84
N LEU A 78 -0.17 15.40 2.38
CA LEU A 78 -0.98 16.02 3.43
C LEU A 78 -1.84 17.10 2.77
N VAL A 79 -3.14 16.85 2.61
CA VAL A 79 -4.13 17.78 2.06
C VAL A 79 -4.98 18.30 3.18
N VAL A 80 -4.90 19.60 3.46
CA VAL A 80 -5.46 20.17 4.67
C VAL A 80 -6.43 21.29 4.33
N ASP A 81 -7.67 21.11 4.73
CA ASP A 81 -8.70 22.11 4.63
C ASP A 81 -8.35 23.34 5.50
N ARG A 82 -8.50 24.52 4.91
CA ARG A 82 -8.35 25.82 5.56
C ARG A 82 -9.57 26.72 5.27
N SER A 83 -10.70 26.13 4.91
CA SER A 83 -11.96 26.88 4.82
C SER A 83 -12.37 27.43 6.18
N ILE A 84 -13.17 28.50 6.19
CA ILE A 84 -13.61 29.13 7.45
C ILE A 84 -14.49 28.18 8.31
N SER A 85 -15.14 27.21 7.68
CA SER A 85 -15.98 26.21 8.37
C SER A 85 -15.18 25.34 9.35
N ILE A 86 -13.91 25.06 9.08
CA ILE A 86 -13.06 24.25 9.97
C ILE A 86 -12.61 25.00 11.22
N ALA A 87 -12.92 26.29 11.37
CA ALA A 87 -12.43 27.10 12.49
C ALA A 87 -12.63 26.45 13.87
N PRO A 88 -13.78 25.81 14.19
CA PRO A 88 -13.98 25.14 15.48
C PRO A 88 -13.05 23.94 15.69
N VAL A 89 -12.66 23.24 14.62
CA VAL A 89 -11.86 22.00 14.67
C VAL A 89 -10.42 22.20 14.18
N LYS A 90 -10.04 23.42 13.82
CA LYS A 90 -8.71 23.75 13.28
C LYS A 90 -7.55 23.16 14.11
N ASN A 91 -7.63 23.32 15.43
CA ASN A 91 -6.58 22.82 16.32
C ASN A 91 -6.50 21.29 16.36
N LYS A 92 -7.64 20.60 16.18
CA LYS A 92 -7.68 19.14 16.07
C LYS A 92 -7.00 18.70 14.77
N ILE A 93 -7.34 19.34 13.66
CA ILE A 93 -6.72 19.10 12.35
C ILE A 93 -5.20 19.37 12.42
N ASP A 94 -4.78 20.50 12.99
CA ASP A 94 -3.36 20.83 13.11
C ASP A 94 -2.59 19.76 13.91
N ARG A 95 -3.15 19.28 15.03
CA ARG A 95 -2.56 18.18 15.79
C ARG A 95 -2.48 16.89 14.96
N ALA A 96 -3.54 16.49 14.27
CA ALA A 96 -3.54 15.28 13.44
C ALA A 96 -2.48 15.35 12.33
N VAL A 97 -2.32 16.51 11.70
CA VAL A 97 -1.26 16.73 10.70
C VAL A 97 0.13 16.65 11.35
N MET A 98 0.31 17.24 12.55
CA MET A 98 1.58 17.13 13.29
C MET A 98 1.89 15.68 13.64
N HIS A 99 0.91 14.89 14.06
CA HIS A 99 1.08 13.46 14.30
C HIS A 99 1.49 12.69 13.04
N ALA A 100 0.94 13.05 11.86
CA ALA A 100 1.37 12.46 10.59
C ALA A 100 2.85 12.75 10.31
N ILE A 101 3.32 13.97 10.61
CA ILE A 101 4.73 14.35 10.47
C ILE A 101 5.61 13.61 11.49
N ASP A 102 5.14 13.44 12.73
CA ASP A 102 5.89 12.76 13.80
C ASP A 102 5.99 11.24 13.55
N ALA A 103 4.99 10.64 12.92
CA ALA A 103 4.97 9.23 12.57
C ALA A 103 5.75 8.89 11.30
N ALA A 104 6.11 9.91 10.51
CA ALA A 104 6.92 9.75 9.31
C ALA A 104 8.39 9.47 9.68
N ARG A 105 9.06 8.61 8.88
CA ARG A 105 10.47 8.30 9.03
C ARG A 105 11.31 9.27 8.20
N ASP A 106 12.60 9.36 8.50
CA ASP A 106 13.53 10.27 7.81
C ASP A 106 13.61 10.02 6.28
N ASP A 107 13.32 8.80 5.84
CA ASP A 107 13.32 8.40 4.44
C ASP A 107 11.94 8.56 3.75
N ASP A 108 10.87 8.86 4.49
CA ASP A 108 9.57 9.19 3.91
C ASP A 108 9.60 10.57 3.24
N VAL A 109 8.87 10.71 2.13
CA VAL A 109 8.78 11.96 1.38
C VAL A 109 7.39 12.56 1.56
N LEU A 110 7.31 13.76 2.11
CA LEU A 110 6.04 14.43 2.40
C LEU A 110 5.86 15.69 1.56
N PHE A 111 4.61 16.04 1.25
CA PHE A 111 4.24 17.39 0.80
C PHE A 111 3.04 17.92 1.58
N LEU A 112 2.87 19.24 1.58
CA LEU A 112 1.71 19.90 2.17
C LEU A 112 0.98 20.71 1.12
N MET A 113 -0.29 20.40 0.90
CA MET A 113 -1.23 21.17 0.11
C MET A 113 -2.39 21.61 1.01
N THR A 114 -2.79 22.86 0.90
CA THR A 114 -3.96 23.39 1.62
C THR A 114 -4.98 23.94 0.65
N PHE A 115 -6.22 24.05 1.09
CA PHE A 115 -7.26 24.69 0.30
C PHE A 115 -8.23 25.48 1.18
N ALA A 116 -8.65 26.60 0.60
CA ALA A 116 -9.77 27.41 1.01
C ALA A 116 -10.23 28.13 -0.26
N GLY A 117 -11.12 27.49 -1.00
CA GLY A 117 -11.44 27.88 -2.39
C GLY A 117 -10.55 27.15 -3.40
N MET A 118 -9.35 27.63 -3.67
CA MET A 118 -8.38 26.96 -4.54
C MET A 118 -7.30 26.21 -3.76
N GLY A 119 -6.76 25.16 -4.37
CA GLY A 119 -5.61 24.44 -3.84
C GLY A 119 -4.35 25.28 -3.83
N LYS A 120 -3.52 25.13 -2.80
CA LYS A 120 -2.21 25.77 -2.69
C LYS A 120 -1.18 24.76 -2.23
N LEU A 121 -0.16 24.53 -3.05
CA LEU A 121 1.01 23.78 -2.64
C LEU A 121 1.87 24.65 -1.71
N ASN A 122 1.88 24.34 -0.43
CA ASN A 122 2.60 25.10 0.61
C ASN A 122 4.04 24.60 0.78
N VAL A 123 4.22 23.29 0.74
CA VAL A 123 5.54 22.64 0.80
C VAL A 123 5.60 21.55 -0.25
N THR A 124 6.61 21.58 -1.10
CA THR A 124 6.86 20.58 -2.13
C THR A 124 7.30 19.24 -1.51
N LEU A 125 7.29 18.16 -2.30
CA LEU A 125 7.80 16.84 -1.89
C LEU A 125 9.21 16.98 -1.29
N THR A 126 9.37 16.55 -0.04
CA THR A 126 10.60 16.71 0.72
C THR A 126 10.74 15.65 1.82
N THR A 127 11.97 15.23 2.10
CA THR A 127 12.34 14.48 3.31
C THR A 127 12.64 15.40 4.50
N LYS A 128 12.69 16.73 4.28
CA LYS A 128 12.89 17.72 5.35
C LYS A 128 11.54 18.06 6.01
N HIS A 129 11.04 17.15 6.84
CA HIS A 129 9.72 17.28 7.48
C HIS A 129 9.56 18.53 8.32
N GLN A 130 10.66 19.10 8.81
CA GLN A 130 10.67 20.35 9.54
C GLN A 130 10.05 21.50 8.72
N ASN A 131 10.20 21.50 7.39
CA ASN A 131 9.60 22.52 6.53
C ASN A 131 8.07 22.53 6.63
N ILE A 132 7.45 21.34 6.73
CA ILE A 132 6.00 21.20 6.88
C ILE A 132 5.58 21.61 8.28
N ARG A 133 6.32 21.16 9.31
CA ARG A 133 6.09 21.51 10.72
C ARG A 133 6.04 23.02 10.94
N GLU A 134 6.97 23.75 10.31
CA GLU A 134 7.05 25.20 10.40
C GLU A 134 5.98 25.93 9.57
N ALA A 135 5.42 25.28 8.54
CA ALA A 135 4.37 25.85 7.72
C ALA A 135 3.01 25.83 8.41
N ILE A 136 2.67 24.75 9.15
CA ILE A 136 1.34 24.53 9.77
C ILE A 136 0.85 25.74 10.58
N PRO A 137 1.61 26.32 11.54
CA PRO A 137 1.13 27.45 12.34
C PRO A 137 0.93 28.73 11.55
N LYS A 138 1.51 28.86 10.36
CA LYS A 138 1.42 30.03 9.48
C LYS A 138 0.19 29.97 8.53
N LEU A 139 -0.50 28.84 8.48
CA LEU A 139 -1.66 28.65 7.61
C LEU A 139 -2.85 29.45 8.11
N LYS A 140 -3.44 30.22 7.20
CA LYS A 140 -4.60 31.07 7.46
C LYS A 140 -5.88 30.41 6.95
N LEU A 141 -6.99 30.70 7.60
CA LEU A 141 -8.31 30.36 7.11
C LEU A 141 -8.69 31.26 5.94
N GLY A 142 -9.50 30.73 5.02
CA GLY A 142 -10.02 31.41 3.86
C GLY A 142 -11.44 30.98 3.51
N VAL A 143 -11.98 31.53 2.42
CA VAL A 143 -13.37 31.29 1.99
C VAL A 143 -13.41 30.29 0.84
N GLY A 144 -14.44 29.43 0.83
CA GLY A 144 -14.71 28.43 -0.20
C GLY A 144 -14.11 27.06 0.11
N SER A 145 -14.56 26.05 -0.62
CA SER A 145 -14.08 24.69 -0.50
C SER A 145 -14.24 23.98 -1.84
N ARG A 146 -13.14 23.54 -2.42
CA ARG A 146 -13.06 22.75 -3.66
C ARG A 146 -12.33 21.46 -3.37
N VAL A 147 -12.98 20.59 -2.62
CA VAL A 147 -12.38 19.37 -2.08
C VAL A 147 -11.92 18.46 -3.20
N TYR A 148 -12.77 18.23 -4.20
CA TYR A 148 -12.44 17.30 -5.29
C TYR A 148 -11.34 17.83 -6.20
N ASP A 149 -11.35 19.13 -6.53
CA ASP A 149 -10.28 19.74 -7.33
C ASP A 149 -8.92 19.59 -6.66
N VAL A 150 -8.85 19.87 -5.35
CA VAL A 150 -7.59 19.79 -4.61
C VAL A 150 -7.12 18.35 -4.41
N ILE A 151 -8.03 17.41 -4.19
CA ILE A 151 -7.66 15.99 -4.15
C ILE A 151 -7.14 15.55 -5.52
N PHE A 152 -7.79 15.93 -6.61
CA PHE A 152 -7.35 15.63 -7.96
C PHE A 152 -5.92 16.15 -8.21
N ASP A 153 -5.68 17.44 -7.96
CA ASP A 153 -4.36 18.07 -8.10
C ASP A 153 -3.30 17.40 -7.21
N SER A 154 -3.69 17.03 -5.98
CA SER A 154 -2.80 16.36 -5.02
C SER A 154 -2.41 14.96 -5.48
N VAL A 155 -3.34 14.19 -6.06
CA VAL A 155 -3.04 12.89 -6.67
C VAL A 155 -2.07 13.03 -7.82
N GLN A 156 -2.34 13.98 -8.72
CA GLN A 156 -1.45 14.27 -9.86
C GLN A 156 -0.04 14.66 -9.36
N TYR A 157 0.04 15.53 -8.37
CA TYR A 157 1.33 15.94 -7.81
C TYR A 157 2.05 14.79 -7.11
N LEU A 158 1.35 14.00 -6.28
CA LEU A 158 1.92 12.85 -5.58
C LEU A 158 2.41 11.77 -6.54
N SER A 159 1.76 11.62 -7.70
CA SER A 159 2.16 10.66 -8.73
C SER A 159 3.57 10.92 -9.27
N THR A 160 4.08 12.15 -9.19
CA THR A 160 5.44 12.53 -9.61
C THR A 160 6.54 12.00 -8.67
N SER A 161 6.18 11.54 -7.46
CA SER A 161 7.13 10.91 -6.55
C SER A 161 7.63 9.58 -7.12
N SER A 162 8.93 9.30 -6.94
CA SER A 162 9.54 8.01 -7.28
C SER A 162 9.29 6.91 -6.24
N ALA A 163 8.73 7.25 -5.06
CA ALA A 163 8.40 6.27 -4.05
C ALA A 163 7.39 5.24 -4.58
N GLU A 164 7.57 3.98 -4.24
CA GLU A 164 6.66 2.91 -4.64
C GLU A 164 5.32 3.03 -3.92
N HIS A 165 5.36 3.31 -2.62
CA HIS A 165 4.17 3.50 -1.79
C HIS A 165 3.81 4.97 -1.71
N LYS A 166 2.64 5.31 -2.22
CA LYS A 166 2.09 6.66 -2.24
C LYS A 166 0.75 6.66 -1.51
N VAL A 167 0.53 7.61 -0.62
CA VAL A 167 -0.69 7.71 0.19
C VAL A 167 -1.12 9.16 0.30
N LEU A 168 -2.41 9.43 0.15
CA LEU A 168 -2.98 10.75 0.34
C LEU A 168 -3.82 10.79 1.62
N LEU A 169 -3.48 11.68 2.55
CA LEU A 169 -4.29 11.99 3.74
C LEU A 169 -4.99 13.33 3.54
N VAL A 170 -6.32 13.33 3.63
CA VAL A 170 -7.16 14.52 3.45
C VAL A 170 -7.86 14.84 4.76
N PHE A 171 -7.61 16.01 5.29
CA PHE A 171 -8.17 16.53 6.55
C PHE A 171 -9.17 17.64 6.23
N THR A 172 -10.47 17.40 6.44
CA THR A 172 -11.53 18.33 6.04
C THR A 172 -12.80 18.13 6.86
N ASP A 173 -13.68 19.13 6.93
CA ASP A 173 -15.06 18.99 7.44
C ASP A 173 -16.07 18.64 6.35
N GLY A 174 -15.63 18.55 5.09
CA GLY A 174 -16.30 17.79 4.07
C GLY A 174 -17.12 18.51 3.02
N ALA A 175 -17.29 19.81 3.09
CA ALA A 175 -18.09 20.48 2.08
C ALA A 175 -17.32 20.71 0.78
N ASP A 176 -17.76 20.07 -0.27
CA ASP A 176 -17.43 20.49 -1.63
C ASP A 176 -18.53 21.42 -2.18
N HIS A 177 -18.17 22.63 -2.54
CA HIS A 177 -19.15 23.61 -3.03
C HIS A 177 -18.92 24.03 -4.47
N TYR A 178 -17.71 23.94 -4.99
CA TYR A 178 -17.35 24.60 -6.26
C TYR A 178 -16.30 23.85 -7.05
N SER A 179 -16.06 22.56 -6.78
CA SER A 179 -15.12 21.79 -7.60
C SER A 179 -15.60 21.68 -9.05
N ALA A 180 -14.67 21.78 -9.97
CA ALA A 180 -14.91 21.47 -11.39
C ALA A 180 -14.87 19.96 -11.63
N HIS A 181 -14.04 19.23 -10.86
CA HIS A 181 -13.96 17.78 -10.93
C HIS A 181 -15.06 17.13 -10.11
N THR A 182 -15.53 15.99 -10.62
CA THR A 182 -16.51 15.13 -9.93
C THR A 182 -15.81 14.11 -9.02
N LEU A 183 -16.58 13.49 -8.12
CA LEU A 183 -16.13 12.38 -7.29
C LEU A 183 -15.57 11.23 -8.14
N GLU A 184 -16.24 10.90 -9.26
CA GLU A 184 -15.87 9.83 -10.18
C GLU A 184 -14.53 10.12 -10.87
N GLU A 185 -14.28 11.36 -11.27
CA GLU A 185 -13.00 11.77 -11.89
C GLU A 185 -11.85 11.65 -10.89
N VAL A 186 -12.06 12.07 -9.64
CA VAL A 186 -11.07 11.90 -8.58
C VAL A 186 -10.80 10.41 -8.29
N GLN A 187 -11.85 9.59 -8.22
CA GLN A 187 -11.70 8.14 -8.07
C GLN A 187 -10.91 7.53 -9.23
N ALA A 188 -11.23 7.90 -10.45
CA ALA A 188 -10.57 7.38 -11.65
C ALA A 188 -9.07 7.70 -11.67
N VAL A 189 -8.69 8.97 -11.39
CA VAL A 189 -7.28 9.38 -11.38
C VAL A 189 -6.52 8.69 -10.23
N ALA A 190 -7.08 8.65 -9.03
CA ALA A 190 -6.43 8.01 -7.88
C ALA A 190 -6.23 6.50 -8.09
N THR A 191 -7.23 5.82 -8.65
CA THR A 191 -7.16 4.39 -8.97
C THR A 191 -6.13 4.12 -10.08
N SER A 192 -6.10 4.93 -11.15
CA SER A 192 -5.14 4.78 -12.24
C SER A 192 -3.69 4.96 -11.76
N GLN A 193 -3.46 5.86 -10.82
CA GLN A 193 -2.15 6.13 -10.21
C GLN A 193 -1.85 5.21 -9.01
N ARG A 194 -2.79 4.34 -8.62
CA ARG A 194 -2.68 3.45 -7.44
C ARG A 194 -2.38 4.22 -6.15
N ILE A 195 -3.00 5.38 -5.98
CA ILE A 195 -2.84 6.23 -4.80
C ILE A 195 -4.09 6.10 -3.94
N PRO A 196 -4.04 5.38 -2.80
CA PRO A 196 -5.14 5.31 -1.85
C PRO A 196 -5.34 6.66 -1.18
N ILE A 197 -6.60 7.03 -1.05
CA ILE A 197 -7.02 8.26 -0.38
C ILE A 197 -7.63 7.91 0.97
N TYR A 198 -7.09 8.48 2.04
CA TYR A 198 -7.64 8.40 3.37
C TYR A 198 -8.29 9.73 3.74
N MET A 199 -9.56 9.67 4.10
CA MET A 199 -10.33 10.84 4.50
C MET A 199 -10.40 10.90 6.02
N LEU A 200 -9.88 11.97 6.61
CA LEU A 200 -10.04 12.28 8.03
C LEU A 200 -11.08 13.40 8.13
N GLY A 201 -12.32 12.97 8.32
CA GLY A 201 -13.51 13.83 8.34
C GLY A 201 -13.79 14.37 9.74
N TYR A 202 -13.89 15.69 9.85
CA TYR A 202 -14.25 16.38 11.10
C TYR A 202 -15.70 16.84 11.04
N VAL A 203 -16.60 15.92 10.73
CA VAL A 203 -18.05 16.13 10.55
C VAL A 203 -18.77 15.77 11.86
N GLY A 204 -18.55 16.55 12.91
CA GLY A 204 -19.13 16.32 14.24
C GLY A 204 -20.43 17.06 14.48
N ASP A 205 -21.11 16.71 15.61
CA ASP A 205 -22.37 17.37 16.05
C ASP A 205 -22.16 18.84 16.42
N ASP A 206 -20.94 19.25 16.76
CA ASP A 206 -20.59 20.64 17.06
C ASP A 206 -20.47 21.52 15.81
N SER A 207 -20.47 20.92 14.61
CA SER A 207 -20.52 21.70 13.37
C SER A 207 -21.96 22.22 13.19
N ARG A 208 -22.24 23.41 13.65
CA ARG A 208 -23.50 24.14 13.38
C ARG A 208 -23.75 24.39 11.88
N THR A 209 -22.87 23.88 11.04
CA THR A 209 -22.81 24.15 9.61
C THR A 209 -23.69 23.19 8.80
N TRP A 210 -23.94 21.96 9.29
CA TRP A 210 -24.64 20.93 8.52
C TRP A 210 -25.87 20.36 9.23
N SER A 211 -26.94 20.14 8.45
CA SER A 211 -28.06 19.29 8.87
C SER A 211 -27.61 17.84 9.01
N GLU A 212 -28.34 17.01 9.75
CA GLU A 212 -28.07 15.58 9.87
C GLU A 212 -27.97 14.89 8.51
N SER A 213 -28.89 15.20 7.59
CA SER A 213 -28.85 14.69 6.21
C SER A 213 -27.61 15.15 5.44
N GLY A 214 -27.17 16.39 5.63
CA GLY A 214 -25.94 16.90 5.01
C GLY A 214 -24.71 16.18 5.53
N ARG A 215 -24.62 15.93 6.83
CA ARG A 215 -23.52 15.15 7.43
C ARG A 215 -23.49 13.72 6.89
N SER A 216 -24.65 13.06 6.76
CA SER A 216 -24.69 11.71 6.17
C SER A 216 -24.19 11.70 4.74
N GLN A 217 -24.62 12.63 3.90
CA GLN A 217 -24.15 12.71 2.51
C GLN A 217 -22.64 12.93 2.41
N ILE A 218 -22.07 13.78 3.26
CA ILE A 218 -20.62 14.00 3.31
C ILE A 218 -19.89 12.71 3.70
N ARG A 219 -20.37 12.03 4.76
CA ARG A 219 -19.80 10.75 5.21
C ARG A 219 -19.85 9.69 4.10
N ASP A 220 -20.99 9.53 3.45
CA ASP A 220 -21.16 8.55 2.36
C ASP A 220 -20.21 8.85 1.19
N GLY A 221 -20.06 10.10 0.80
CA GLY A 221 -19.12 10.53 -0.24
C GLY A 221 -17.65 10.22 0.12
N PHE A 222 -17.25 10.49 1.36
CA PHE A 222 -15.90 10.19 1.84
C PHE A 222 -15.61 8.70 1.90
N GLU A 223 -16.58 7.91 2.41
CA GLU A 223 -16.45 6.45 2.44
C GLU A 223 -16.37 5.86 1.04
N GLN A 224 -17.18 6.38 0.11
CA GLN A 224 -17.15 5.95 -1.27
C GLN A 224 -15.78 6.26 -1.91
N LEU A 225 -15.30 7.51 -1.82
CA LEU A 225 -14.01 7.92 -2.37
C LEU A 225 -12.86 7.09 -1.80
N ALA A 226 -12.79 6.98 -0.49
CA ALA A 226 -11.73 6.24 0.19
C ALA A 226 -11.76 4.76 -0.20
N ARG A 227 -12.91 4.10 -0.11
CA ARG A 227 -13.06 2.68 -0.44
C ARG A 227 -12.68 2.36 -1.89
N MET A 228 -13.13 3.17 -2.84
CA MET A 228 -12.85 2.93 -4.28
C MET A 228 -11.38 3.11 -4.64
N THR A 229 -10.65 3.92 -3.88
CA THR A 229 -9.20 4.13 -4.07
C THR A 229 -8.32 3.19 -3.24
N GLY A 230 -8.92 2.33 -2.40
CA GLY A 230 -8.20 1.39 -1.53
C GLY A 230 -7.78 1.97 -0.17
N GLY A 231 -8.23 3.18 0.15
CA GLY A 231 -8.09 3.81 1.45
C GLY A 231 -9.26 3.54 2.39
N ARG A 232 -9.47 4.42 3.36
CA ARG A 232 -10.56 4.38 4.34
C ARG A 232 -10.92 5.80 4.79
N ALA A 233 -12.20 6.02 5.13
CA ALA A 233 -12.64 7.24 5.80
C ALA A 233 -12.69 7.01 7.32
N PHE A 234 -12.28 8.03 8.06
CA PHE A 234 -12.33 8.09 9.52
C PHE A 234 -13.03 9.39 9.90
N PHE A 235 -13.94 9.30 10.85
CA PHE A 235 -14.68 10.47 11.32
C PHE A 235 -14.36 10.69 12.79
N SER A 236 -13.77 11.85 13.09
CA SER A 236 -13.51 12.24 14.47
C SER A 236 -14.82 12.73 15.07
N GLU A 237 -15.40 11.92 15.93
CA GLU A 237 -16.50 12.31 16.81
C GLU A 237 -15.90 12.66 18.16
N HIS A 238 -16.13 13.91 18.65
CA HIS A 238 -15.64 14.36 19.95
C HIS A 238 -14.13 14.07 20.15
N ASP A 239 -13.44 14.59 21.01
CA ASP A 239 -12.00 14.58 21.32
C ASP A 239 -11.12 13.35 20.99
N GLU A 240 -11.55 12.46 20.07
CA GLU A 240 -10.75 11.34 19.62
C GLU A 240 -9.47 11.81 18.92
N ASP A 241 -8.37 11.26 19.41
CA ASP A 241 -7.06 11.54 18.87
C ASP A 241 -6.83 10.82 17.54
N SER A 242 -6.75 11.57 16.46
CA SER A 242 -6.48 11.03 15.10
C SER A 242 -5.05 10.49 14.96
N SER A 243 -4.21 10.56 15.97
CA SER A 243 -2.80 10.13 15.91
C SER A 243 -2.67 8.64 15.69
N GLU A 244 -3.47 7.83 16.39
CA GLU A 244 -3.43 6.37 16.23
C GLU A 244 -3.87 5.96 14.83
N VAL A 245 -4.91 6.60 14.28
CA VAL A 245 -5.40 6.38 12.92
C VAL A 245 -4.31 6.66 11.90
N VAL A 246 -3.62 7.79 12.02
CA VAL A 246 -2.54 8.17 11.11
C VAL A 246 -1.38 7.17 11.19
N LEU A 247 -1.00 6.76 12.41
CA LEU A 247 0.05 5.77 12.61
C LEU A 247 -0.31 4.42 11.96
N GLN A 248 -1.55 3.95 12.15
CA GLN A 248 -2.04 2.72 11.51
C GLN A 248 -1.98 2.80 9.98
N ILE A 249 -2.39 3.94 9.40
CA ILE A 249 -2.32 4.16 7.95
C ILE A 249 -0.88 4.05 7.45
N LEU A 250 0.07 4.73 8.10
CA LEU A 250 1.47 4.70 7.70
C LEU A 250 2.08 3.31 7.85
N GLN A 251 1.80 2.61 8.95
CA GLN A 251 2.28 1.24 9.17
C GLN A 251 1.76 0.29 8.09
N ARG A 252 0.48 0.40 7.72
CA ARG A 252 -0.14 -0.42 6.68
C ARG A 252 0.60 -0.35 5.34
N TRP A 253 1.08 0.83 4.95
CA TRP A 253 1.75 1.05 3.68
C TRP A 253 3.26 0.86 3.74
N ARG A 254 3.81 0.77 4.93
CA ARG A 254 5.23 0.59 5.18
C ARG A 254 5.65 -0.86 5.19
N TYR A 255 4.82 -1.74 5.77
CA TYR A 255 5.16 -3.15 5.96
C TYR A 255 4.62 -4.01 4.83
N GLU A 256 5.52 -4.76 4.21
CA GLU A 256 5.22 -5.68 3.13
C GLU A 256 5.98 -6.99 3.32
N TYR A 257 5.27 -8.12 3.20
CA TYR A 257 5.91 -9.41 3.14
C TYR A 257 6.37 -9.68 1.72
N ARG A 258 7.63 -10.07 1.58
CA ARG A 258 8.18 -10.65 0.37
C ARG A 258 8.26 -12.17 0.55
N ILE A 259 7.46 -12.89 -0.22
CA ILE A 259 7.41 -14.36 -0.25
C ILE A 259 8.13 -14.84 -1.49
N GLU A 260 9.17 -15.61 -1.32
CA GLU A 260 9.88 -16.25 -2.43
C GLU A 260 9.55 -17.75 -2.47
N PHE A 261 9.31 -18.27 -3.66
CA PHE A 261 9.00 -19.67 -3.90
C PHE A 261 9.55 -20.13 -5.24
N TYR A 262 9.79 -21.44 -5.37
CA TYR A 262 10.28 -22.04 -6.61
C TYR A 262 9.12 -22.37 -7.54
N SER A 263 9.07 -21.69 -8.69
CA SER A 263 8.10 -21.94 -9.75
C SER A 263 8.54 -23.10 -10.60
N SER A 264 7.60 -24.01 -10.93
CA SER A 264 7.80 -25.10 -11.89
C SER A 264 7.46 -24.69 -13.33
N SER A 265 6.97 -23.48 -13.55
CA SER A 265 6.49 -23.02 -14.86
C SER A 265 7.51 -22.14 -15.56
N ALA A 266 7.75 -22.38 -16.84
CA ALA A 266 8.42 -21.41 -17.69
C ALA A 266 7.55 -20.13 -17.77
N ARG A 267 8.17 -18.95 -17.69
CA ARG A 267 7.55 -17.61 -17.57
C ARG A 267 6.29 -17.34 -18.40
N ALA A 268 6.10 -18.04 -19.52
CA ALA A 268 5.05 -17.74 -20.51
C ALA A 268 3.68 -18.41 -20.25
N LYS A 269 3.53 -19.30 -19.27
CA LYS A 269 2.29 -20.08 -19.04
C LYS A 269 1.83 -20.14 -17.58
N SER A 270 2.40 -19.33 -16.69
CA SER A 270 2.02 -19.31 -15.28
C SER A 270 0.82 -18.39 -15.07
N THR A 271 -0.23 -18.90 -14.42
CA THR A 271 -1.24 -18.05 -13.82
C THR A 271 -0.63 -17.27 -12.65
N ASP A 272 -1.19 -16.11 -12.33
CA ASP A 272 -0.74 -15.35 -11.18
C ASP A 272 -0.83 -16.22 -9.92
N PRO A 273 0.25 -16.28 -9.12
CA PRO A 273 0.24 -17.07 -7.91
C PRO A 273 -0.75 -16.48 -6.90
N GLN A 274 -1.44 -17.37 -6.19
CA GLN A 274 -2.36 -17.01 -5.11
C GLN A 274 -1.73 -17.30 -3.77
N VAL A 275 -1.94 -16.45 -2.78
CA VAL A 275 -1.49 -16.64 -1.42
C VAL A 275 -2.69 -16.74 -0.49
N MET A 276 -2.66 -17.73 0.38
CA MET A 276 -3.63 -17.90 1.46
C MET A 276 -2.89 -17.97 2.81
N LEU A 277 -3.58 -17.60 3.86
CA LEU A 277 -3.06 -17.77 5.22
C LEU A 277 -3.60 -19.04 5.88
N ARG A 278 -2.75 -19.65 6.72
CA ARG A 278 -3.10 -20.74 7.63
C ARG A 278 -3.11 -20.24 9.06
N GLY A 279 -3.86 -20.94 9.90
CA GLY A 279 -3.87 -20.71 11.33
C GLY A 279 -5.13 -20.01 11.83
N PRO A 280 -5.24 -19.79 13.13
CA PRO A 280 -6.46 -19.31 13.78
C PRO A 280 -6.87 -17.89 13.37
N ARG A 281 -5.94 -17.10 12.85
CA ARG A 281 -6.20 -15.74 12.34
C ARG A 281 -6.65 -15.72 10.89
N ALA A 282 -6.46 -16.79 10.11
CA ALA A 282 -6.72 -16.84 8.67
C ALA A 282 -8.11 -16.33 8.22
N PRO A 283 -9.22 -16.65 8.90
CA PRO A 283 -10.53 -16.16 8.50
C PRO A 283 -10.80 -14.69 8.84
N ARG A 284 -9.88 -14.01 9.53
CA ARG A 284 -10.05 -12.64 10.04
C ARG A 284 -9.01 -11.68 9.49
N VAL A 285 -8.38 -12.01 8.37
CA VAL A 285 -7.32 -11.19 7.79
C VAL A 285 -7.61 -10.87 6.34
N ILE A 286 -7.11 -9.73 5.90
CA ILE A 286 -7.17 -9.28 4.52
C ILE A 286 -5.75 -9.36 3.96
N ILE A 287 -5.58 -10.10 2.87
CA ILE A 287 -4.33 -10.14 2.11
C ILE A 287 -4.48 -9.21 0.92
N ARG A 288 -3.55 -8.28 0.78
CA ARG A 288 -3.44 -7.41 -0.39
C ARG A 288 -2.19 -7.81 -1.15
N SER A 289 -2.36 -8.65 -2.13
CA SER A 289 -1.28 -9.05 -3.03
C SER A 289 -0.99 -7.92 -4.03
N ARG A 290 0.29 -7.62 -4.22
CA ARG A 290 0.77 -6.91 -5.39
C ARG A 290 1.30 -7.92 -6.39
N LEU A 291 1.14 -7.62 -7.67
CA LEU A 291 1.55 -8.50 -8.76
C LEU A 291 3.02 -8.95 -8.60
N PRO A 292 3.36 -10.15 -9.12
CA PRO A 292 4.69 -10.70 -8.98
C PRO A 292 5.76 -9.70 -9.46
N ILE A 293 6.76 -9.51 -8.63
CA ILE A 293 7.95 -8.75 -8.99
C ILE A 293 8.73 -9.60 -10.00
N SER A 294 8.87 -9.09 -11.20
CA SER A 294 9.58 -9.74 -12.32
C SER A 294 11.08 -9.72 -12.13
#